data_8b28ff76ec392a3388277457a326146f
#
_entry.id   8b28ff76ec392a3388277457a326146f
#
_cell.length_a   1.000
_cell.length_b   1.000
_cell.length_c   1.000
_cell.angle_alpha   90.00
_cell.angle_beta   90.00
_cell.angle_gamma   90.00
#
_symmetry.space_group_name_H-M   'P 1'
#
loop_
_entity.id
_entity.type
_entity.pdbx_description
1 polymer ?
#
loop_
_entity_poly.entity_id
_entity_poly.type
_entity_poly.pdbx_seq_one_letter_code
_entity_poly.pdbx_strand_id
1 'polypeptide(L)'
;MEGRDWTIPELAKRVRVSQRGLAILCRNLASVGLVVKSQSGYHLAPFSQRYLQESSPDFRGDYLTLMQRQWSEWSHLTEVIRVGQPLDSKEPETTEYRRSFSWAMHHRSIQPAGEVAQQLSLKADRSLLDLGGGPGTYALAFLKHNPTLHATVMDRPAALDVARMLAEQSSFGTRLTYQGGDFLTARIAGTYDVVWYSNVLHIYSPADNLKIFKKIKRILNPGGRLLIHDTFLQDSKELQPLEANLFAVSMLLYTERGNTYSVRDVREWLQRAGLIRSRVLHLKKGTGDWDGQLIEARLPRSG
;
A
#
# COMPACT_ATOMS: atom_id res chain seq x y z
N MET A 1 -21.90 7.80 15.66
CA MET A 1 -21.80 8.37 17.04
C MET A 1 -21.26 9.81 16.98
N GLU A 2 -21.53 10.52 15.89
CA GLU A 2 -21.01 11.88 15.70
C GLU A 2 -21.66 12.89 16.64
N GLY A 3 -20.87 13.75 17.25
CA GLY A 3 -21.25 15.00 17.88
C GLY A 3 -22.03 14.94 19.18
N ARG A 4 -22.42 13.77 19.71
CA ARG A 4 -23.13 13.64 20.96
C ARG A 4 -22.92 12.30 21.66
N ASP A 5 -23.35 12.24 22.91
CA ASP A 5 -23.51 10.99 23.64
C ASP A 5 -24.75 10.21 23.16
N TRP A 6 -24.60 8.90 23.09
CA TRP A 6 -25.63 7.96 22.69
C TRP A 6 -25.91 6.99 23.83
N THR A 7 -27.17 6.88 24.22
CA THR A 7 -27.58 5.82 25.13
C THR A 7 -27.63 4.47 24.42
N ILE A 8 -27.48 3.37 25.16
CA ILE A 8 -27.55 2.03 24.58
C ILE A 8 -28.85 1.75 23.83
N PRO A 9 -30.05 2.12 24.38
CA PRO A 9 -31.31 1.94 23.66
C PRO A 9 -31.37 2.67 22.32
N GLU A 10 -30.96 3.95 22.27
CA GLU A 10 -30.94 4.75 21.04
C GLU A 10 -30.01 4.15 20.00
N LEU A 11 -28.80 3.81 20.43
CA LEU A 11 -27.78 3.25 19.52
C LEU A 11 -28.19 1.86 19.01
N ALA A 12 -28.71 0.99 19.87
CA ALA A 12 -29.21 -0.33 19.51
C ALA A 12 -30.34 -0.27 18.48
N LYS A 13 -31.25 0.67 18.63
CA LYS A 13 -32.33 0.95 17.66
C LYS A 13 -31.75 1.40 16.31
N ARG A 14 -30.77 2.32 16.33
CA ARG A 14 -30.13 2.85 15.10
C ARG A 14 -29.38 1.80 14.32
N VAL A 15 -28.57 0.95 14.99
CA VAL A 15 -27.78 -0.09 14.33
C VAL A 15 -28.49 -1.45 14.25
N ARG A 16 -29.73 -1.54 14.71
CA ARG A 16 -30.62 -2.70 14.63
C ARG A 16 -30.03 -3.96 15.28
N VAL A 17 -29.49 -3.82 16.49
CA VAL A 17 -28.94 -4.92 17.27
C VAL A 17 -29.55 -5.01 18.66
N SER A 18 -29.29 -6.10 19.40
CA SER A 18 -29.78 -6.24 20.77
C SER A 18 -29.08 -5.26 21.71
N GLN A 19 -29.84 -4.67 22.63
CA GLN A 19 -29.31 -3.75 23.65
C GLN A 19 -28.28 -4.46 24.54
N ARG A 20 -28.49 -5.73 24.89
CA ARG A 20 -27.57 -6.53 25.71
C ARG A 20 -26.22 -6.70 24.98
N GLY A 21 -26.23 -7.12 23.70
CA GLY A 21 -25.03 -7.31 22.92
C GLY A 21 -24.26 -6.01 22.75
N LEU A 22 -24.98 -4.92 22.40
CA LEU A 22 -24.37 -3.61 22.22
C LEU A 22 -23.81 -3.05 23.53
N ALA A 23 -24.46 -3.22 24.66
CA ALA A 23 -23.96 -2.76 25.96
C ALA A 23 -22.62 -3.46 26.33
N ILE A 24 -22.55 -4.76 26.08
CA ILE A 24 -21.29 -5.52 26.27
C ILE A 24 -20.20 -5.00 25.33
N LEU A 25 -20.50 -4.84 24.05
CA LEU A 25 -19.55 -4.34 23.05
C LEU A 25 -19.07 -2.93 23.39
N CYS A 26 -19.97 -1.97 23.66
CA CYS A 26 -19.60 -0.60 24.01
C CYS A 26 -18.71 -0.52 25.25
N ARG A 27 -18.98 -1.35 26.27
CA ARG A 27 -18.15 -1.42 27.45
C ARG A 27 -16.73 -1.93 27.13
N ASN A 28 -16.60 -2.94 26.27
CA ASN A 28 -15.29 -3.43 25.83
C ASN A 28 -14.56 -2.40 24.96
N LEU A 29 -15.26 -1.74 24.02
CA LEU A 29 -14.68 -0.67 23.22
C LEU A 29 -14.22 0.52 24.10
N ALA A 30 -14.94 0.79 25.18
CA ALA A 30 -14.51 1.80 26.15
C ALA A 30 -13.27 1.38 26.93
N SER A 31 -13.17 0.10 27.31
CA SER A 31 -11.98 -0.41 28.03
C SER A 31 -10.71 -0.38 27.21
N VAL A 32 -10.82 -0.45 25.87
CA VAL A 32 -9.68 -0.33 24.93
C VAL A 32 -9.52 1.09 24.36
N GLY A 33 -10.29 2.06 24.84
CA GLY A 33 -10.14 3.48 24.48
C GLY A 33 -10.69 3.89 23.12
N LEU A 34 -11.52 3.06 22.48
CA LEU A 34 -12.15 3.40 21.20
C LEU A 34 -13.41 4.24 21.33
N VAL A 35 -14.12 4.11 22.45
CA VAL A 35 -15.23 4.97 22.82
C VAL A 35 -15.04 5.46 24.26
N VAL A 36 -15.68 6.56 24.59
CA VAL A 36 -15.73 7.11 25.96
C VAL A 36 -17.09 6.86 26.54
N LYS A 37 -17.15 6.35 27.76
CA LYS A 37 -18.38 6.24 28.55
C LYS A 37 -18.53 7.48 29.41
N SER A 38 -19.63 8.22 29.24
CA SER A 38 -20.02 9.37 30.06
C SER A 38 -21.19 9.02 30.98
N GLN A 39 -21.67 10.02 31.72
CA GLN A 39 -22.92 9.88 32.50
C GLN A 39 -24.17 9.78 31.60
N SER A 40 -24.13 10.38 30.40
CA SER A 40 -25.25 10.45 29.46
C SER A 40 -25.22 9.33 28.41
N GLY A 41 -24.13 8.57 28.29
CA GLY A 41 -24.02 7.49 27.30
C GLY A 41 -22.62 7.21 26.81
N TYR A 42 -22.48 6.98 25.50
CA TYR A 42 -21.20 6.69 24.84
C TYR A 42 -20.99 7.63 23.66
N HIS A 43 -19.76 8.08 23.47
CA HIS A 43 -19.31 8.80 22.28
C HIS A 43 -17.97 8.27 21.78
N LEU A 44 -17.58 8.64 20.55
CA LEU A 44 -16.28 8.24 20.00
C LEU A 44 -15.14 8.91 20.78
N ALA A 45 -14.11 8.14 21.12
CA ALA A 45 -12.87 8.71 21.63
C ALA A 45 -12.17 9.56 20.52
N PRO A 46 -11.29 10.53 20.88
CA PRO A 46 -10.61 11.38 19.90
C PRO A 46 -9.88 10.59 18.79
N PHE A 47 -9.23 9.47 19.15
CA PHE A 47 -8.63 8.56 18.19
C PHE A 47 -9.67 8.01 17.20
N SER A 48 -10.81 7.53 17.68
CA SER A 48 -11.88 6.98 16.84
C SER A 48 -12.57 8.04 15.99
N GLN A 49 -12.72 9.26 16.49
CA GLN A 49 -13.20 10.39 15.69
C GLN A 49 -12.28 10.66 14.51
N ARG A 50 -10.95 10.64 14.75
CA ARG A 50 -9.95 10.89 13.72
C ARG A 50 -9.88 9.78 12.68
N TYR A 51 -9.89 8.50 13.09
CA TYR A 51 -9.58 7.40 12.19
C TYR A 51 -10.77 6.55 11.76
N LEU A 52 -11.91 6.61 12.48
CA LEU A 52 -13.07 5.75 12.22
C LEU A 52 -14.33 6.53 11.83
N GLN A 53 -14.28 7.86 11.78
CA GLN A 53 -15.37 8.70 11.32
C GLN A 53 -15.20 9.01 9.83
N GLU A 54 -16.19 8.67 9.01
CA GLU A 54 -16.13 8.80 7.54
C GLU A 54 -15.85 10.24 7.05
N SER A 55 -16.31 11.26 7.81
CA SER A 55 -16.06 12.66 7.48
C SER A 55 -14.64 13.13 7.81
N SER A 56 -13.84 12.30 8.46
CA SER A 56 -12.45 12.65 8.80
C SER A 56 -11.51 12.48 7.60
N PRO A 57 -10.60 13.43 7.33
CA PRO A 57 -9.57 13.28 6.30
C PRO A 57 -8.59 12.13 6.59
N ASP A 58 -8.51 11.70 7.86
CA ASP A 58 -7.66 10.59 8.29
C ASP A 58 -8.43 9.25 8.38
N PHE A 59 -9.64 9.15 7.83
CA PHE A 59 -10.48 7.95 7.89
C PHE A 59 -9.73 6.68 7.45
N ARG A 60 -9.91 5.59 8.20
CA ARG A 60 -9.26 4.27 7.98
C ARG A 60 -10.26 3.11 7.93
N GLY A 61 -11.56 3.38 7.94
CA GLY A 61 -12.61 2.36 7.98
C GLY A 61 -12.59 1.41 6.79
N ASP A 62 -12.19 1.88 5.60
CA ASP A 62 -12.02 1.02 4.41
C ASP A 62 -11.00 -0.10 4.65
N TYR A 63 -9.92 0.20 5.38
CA TYR A 63 -8.93 -0.81 5.74
C TYR A 63 -9.50 -1.87 6.70
N LEU A 64 -10.32 -1.45 7.68
CA LEU A 64 -11.01 -2.40 8.57
C LEU A 64 -12.03 -3.26 7.82
N THR A 65 -12.75 -2.68 6.87
CA THR A 65 -13.67 -3.41 5.99
C THR A 65 -12.93 -4.45 5.15
N LEU A 66 -11.75 -4.10 4.63
CA LEU A 66 -10.88 -5.05 3.93
C LEU A 66 -10.45 -6.20 4.86
N MET A 67 -9.98 -5.89 6.08
CA MET A 67 -9.59 -6.91 7.07
C MET A 67 -10.74 -7.83 7.44
N GLN A 68 -11.96 -7.29 7.59
CA GLN A 68 -13.16 -8.09 7.85
C GLN A 68 -13.45 -9.08 6.73
N ARG A 69 -13.36 -8.65 5.47
CA ARG A 69 -13.55 -9.53 4.31
C ARG A 69 -12.50 -10.64 4.24
N GLN A 70 -11.27 -10.35 4.63
CA GLN A 70 -10.17 -11.30 4.63
C GLN A 70 -10.21 -12.30 5.81
N TRP A 71 -11.08 -12.09 6.81
CA TRP A 71 -11.17 -12.95 7.99
C TRP A 71 -11.44 -14.42 7.66
N SER A 72 -12.33 -14.69 6.71
CA SER A 72 -12.64 -16.06 6.28
C SER A 72 -11.43 -16.74 5.63
N GLU A 73 -10.61 -16.02 4.87
CA GLU A 73 -9.43 -16.56 4.20
C GLU A 73 -8.38 -16.99 5.22
N TRP A 74 -8.19 -16.21 6.30
CA TRP A 74 -7.30 -16.56 7.40
C TRP A 74 -7.73 -17.84 8.14
N SER A 75 -9.01 -18.15 8.20
CA SER A 75 -9.49 -19.40 8.81
C SER A 75 -9.04 -20.66 8.05
N HIS A 76 -8.65 -20.50 6.77
CA HIS A 76 -8.12 -21.58 5.93
C HIS A 76 -6.58 -21.68 5.92
N LEU A 77 -5.88 -20.95 6.78
CA LEU A 77 -4.41 -20.91 6.79
C LEU A 77 -3.77 -22.30 6.86
N THR A 78 -4.33 -23.23 7.67
CA THR A 78 -3.81 -24.61 7.77
C THR A 78 -3.84 -25.34 6.43
N GLU A 79 -4.90 -25.16 5.67
CA GLU A 79 -5.07 -25.76 4.34
C GLU A 79 -4.09 -25.14 3.34
N VAL A 80 -4.00 -23.81 3.33
CA VAL A 80 -3.07 -23.04 2.49
C VAL A 80 -1.62 -23.46 2.74
N ILE A 81 -1.22 -23.69 4.00
CA ILE A 81 0.11 -24.22 4.33
C ILE A 81 0.33 -25.61 3.76
N ARG A 82 -0.68 -26.48 3.76
CA ARG A 82 -0.57 -27.84 3.20
C ARG A 82 -0.37 -27.84 1.69
N VAL A 83 -1.08 -26.96 0.96
CA VAL A 83 -1.01 -26.89 -0.52
C VAL A 83 0.06 -25.95 -1.04
N GLY A 84 0.55 -25.01 -0.20
CA GLY A 84 1.60 -24.06 -0.53
C GLY A 84 1.16 -22.92 -1.46
N GLN A 85 -0.15 -22.70 -1.62
CA GLN A 85 -0.73 -21.64 -2.48
C GLN A 85 -2.13 -21.28 -1.99
N PRO A 86 -2.71 -20.13 -2.42
CA PRO A 86 -4.09 -19.77 -2.13
C PRO A 86 -5.07 -20.84 -2.60
N LEU A 87 -6.16 -21.03 -1.86
CA LEU A 87 -7.23 -21.96 -2.27
C LEU A 87 -8.07 -21.36 -3.41
N ASP A 88 -8.57 -22.21 -4.31
CA ASP A 88 -9.43 -21.80 -5.43
C ASP A 88 -10.81 -21.25 -4.99
N SER A 89 -11.14 -21.39 -3.70
CA SER A 89 -12.39 -20.92 -3.10
C SER A 89 -12.48 -19.41 -2.90
N LYS A 90 -11.49 -18.64 -3.37
CA LYS A 90 -11.54 -17.18 -3.32
C LYS A 90 -12.74 -16.66 -4.11
N GLU A 91 -13.54 -15.82 -3.44
CA GLU A 91 -14.51 -15.01 -4.19
C GLU A 91 -13.81 -14.29 -5.34
N PRO A 92 -14.38 -14.30 -6.56
CA PRO A 92 -13.78 -13.58 -7.68
C PRO A 92 -13.50 -12.14 -7.29
N GLU A 93 -12.30 -11.67 -7.55
CA GLU A 93 -11.96 -10.27 -7.33
C GLU A 93 -12.81 -9.37 -8.23
N THR A 94 -13.97 -8.97 -7.72
CA THR A 94 -14.89 -8.07 -8.42
C THR A 94 -14.27 -6.68 -8.59
N THR A 95 -14.76 -5.92 -9.56
CA THR A 95 -14.37 -4.50 -9.73
C THR A 95 -14.60 -3.69 -8.44
N GLU A 96 -15.69 -3.98 -7.71
CA GLU A 96 -16.01 -3.35 -6.44
C GLU A 96 -14.99 -3.70 -5.35
N TYR A 97 -14.60 -4.98 -5.23
CA TYR A 97 -13.56 -5.40 -4.30
C TYR A 97 -12.24 -4.67 -4.58
N ARG A 98 -11.81 -4.63 -5.85
CA ARG A 98 -10.57 -3.95 -6.26
C ARG A 98 -10.62 -2.45 -5.98
N ARG A 99 -11.78 -1.82 -6.18
CA ARG A 99 -11.98 -0.40 -5.85
C ARG A 99 -11.88 -0.17 -4.35
N SER A 100 -12.57 -0.97 -3.52
CA SER A 100 -12.49 -0.90 -2.06
C SER A 100 -11.07 -1.15 -1.55
N PHE A 101 -10.36 -2.13 -2.14
CA PHE A 101 -8.96 -2.40 -1.87
C PHE A 101 -8.08 -1.17 -2.18
N SER A 102 -8.30 -0.53 -3.33
CA SER A 102 -7.52 0.66 -3.72
C SER A 102 -7.74 1.83 -2.75
N TRP A 103 -8.97 2.05 -2.27
CA TRP A 103 -9.26 3.05 -1.23
C TRP A 103 -8.56 2.70 0.09
N ALA A 104 -8.61 1.45 0.53
CA ALA A 104 -7.90 1.00 1.73
C ALA A 104 -6.40 1.23 1.61
N MET A 105 -5.80 0.94 0.45
CA MET A 105 -4.38 1.20 0.17
C MET A 105 -4.07 2.70 0.13
N HIS A 106 -4.95 3.53 -0.43
CA HIS A 106 -4.82 4.98 -0.38
C HIS A 106 -4.72 5.47 1.07
N HIS A 107 -5.72 5.15 1.88
CA HIS A 107 -5.78 5.59 3.27
C HIS A 107 -4.58 5.11 4.10
N ARG A 108 -4.11 3.88 3.87
CA ARG A 108 -2.90 3.36 4.51
C ARG A 108 -1.65 4.14 4.10
N SER A 109 -1.58 4.58 2.85
CA SER A 109 -0.36 5.14 2.25
C SER A 109 -0.24 6.66 2.35
N ILE A 110 -1.28 7.41 2.72
CA ILE A 110 -1.26 8.88 2.75
C ILE A 110 -0.07 9.41 3.56
N GLN A 111 0.09 8.93 4.79
CA GLN A 111 1.14 9.40 5.68
C GLN A 111 2.54 8.97 5.21
N PRO A 112 2.83 7.66 4.97
CA PRO A 112 4.15 7.27 4.50
C PRO A 112 4.51 7.87 3.13
N ALA A 113 3.57 8.06 2.22
CA ALA A 113 3.83 8.72 0.94
C ALA A 113 4.26 10.19 1.12
N GLY A 114 3.61 10.91 2.04
CA GLY A 114 4.01 12.28 2.40
C GLY A 114 5.42 12.34 2.99
N GLU A 115 5.73 11.45 3.93
CA GLU A 115 7.05 11.36 4.59
C GLU A 115 8.16 11.02 3.58
N VAL A 116 7.92 10.07 2.70
CA VAL A 116 8.87 9.69 1.63
C VAL A 116 9.09 10.84 0.66
N ALA A 117 8.02 11.48 0.19
CA ALA A 117 8.11 12.55 -0.80
C ALA A 117 8.82 13.79 -0.27
N GLN A 118 8.74 14.07 1.02
CA GLN A 118 9.48 15.17 1.66
C GLN A 118 10.99 14.91 1.75
N GLN A 119 11.39 13.65 1.96
CA GLN A 119 12.78 13.28 2.20
C GLN A 119 13.50 12.89 0.90
N LEU A 120 12.77 12.35 -0.08
CA LEU A 120 13.35 11.87 -1.33
C LEU A 120 13.38 12.99 -2.38
N SER A 121 14.56 13.54 -2.63
CA SER A 121 14.71 14.59 -3.64
C SER A 121 14.56 14.05 -5.07
N LEU A 122 13.54 14.56 -5.78
CA LEU A 122 13.30 14.34 -7.21
C LEU A 122 13.46 15.63 -8.03
N LYS A 123 14.16 16.65 -7.49
CA LYS A 123 14.26 17.99 -8.12
C LYS A 123 14.92 17.97 -9.49
N ALA A 124 15.83 17.03 -9.75
CA ALA A 124 16.50 16.87 -11.03
C ALA A 124 15.71 16.03 -12.03
N ASP A 125 14.69 15.32 -11.58
CA ASP A 125 13.91 14.38 -12.39
C ASP A 125 12.70 15.11 -13.00
N ARG A 126 12.31 14.71 -14.21
CA ARG A 126 11.17 15.29 -14.96
C ARG A 126 10.04 14.29 -15.15
N SER A 127 10.37 13.00 -15.18
CA SER A 127 9.43 11.93 -15.45
C SER A 127 9.53 10.80 -14.41
N LEU A 128 8.39 10.42 -13.86
CA LEU A 128 8.26 9.33 -12.90
C LEU A 128 7.22 8.32 -13.39
N LEU A 129 7.54 7.04 -13.28
CA LEU A 129 6.56 5.96 -13.38
C LEU A 129 6.33 5.36 -11.99
N ASP A 130 5.09 5.40 -11.53
CA ASP A 130 4.61 4.67 -10.37
C ASP A 130 4.07 3.31 -10.85
N LEU A 131 4.92 2.28 -10.77
CA LEU A 131 4.65 0.96 -11.36
C LEU A 131 3.96 0.06 -10.34
N GLY A 132 2.72 -0.29 -10.60
CA GLY A 132 1.82 -0.91 -9.62
C GLY A 132 1.35 0.11 -8.58
N GLY A 133 1.20 1.38 -8.98
CA GLY A 133 0.93 2.50 -8.08
C GLY A 133 -0.49 2.55 -7.51
N GLY A 134 -1.36 1.61 -7.92
CA GLY A 134 -2.72 1.51 -7.40
C GLY A 134 -3.49 2.84 -7.50
N PRO A 135 -3.89 3.43 -6.36
CA PRO A 135 -4.58 4.71 -6.30
C PRO A 135 -3.69 5.93 -6.61
N GLY A 136 -2.41 5.75 -6.92
CA GLY A 136 -1.48 6.84 -7.26
C GLY A 136 -1.09 7.74 -6.08
N THR A 137 -1.25 7.27 -4.86
CA THR A 137 -1.00 8.06 -3.64
C THR A 137 0.44 8.56 -3.57
N TYR A 138 1.42 7.71 -3.89
CA TYR A 138 2.83 8.09 -3.93
C TYR A 138 3.12 9.06 -5.08
N ALA A 139 2.58 8.80 -6.28
CA ALA A 139 2.73 9.69 -7.42
C ALA A 139 2.21 11.10 -7.09
N LEU A 140 1.02 11.21 -6.49
CA LEU A 140 0.46 12.50 -6.07
C LEU A 140 1.31 13.18 -5.00
N ALA A 141 1.84 12.44 -4.03
CA ALA A 141 2.75 13.00 -3.02
C ALA A 141 4.05 13.52 -3.65
N PHE A 142 4.65 12.82 -4.60
CA PHE A 142 5.82 13.30 -5.34
C PHE A 142 5.52 14.54 -6.18
N LEU A 143 4.39 14.59 -6.88
CA LEU A 143 3.97 15.74 -7.67
C LEU A 143 3.78 17.00 -6.81
N LYS A 144 3.26 16.85 -5.58
CA LYS A 144 3.09 17.93 -4.61
C LYS A 144 4.42 18.60 -4.25
N HIS A 145 5.48 17.81 -4.07
CA HIS A 145 6.80 18.29 -3.63
C HIS A 145 7.75 18.64 -4.79
N ASN A 146 7.40 18.31 -6.03
CA ASN A 146 8.25 18.50 -7.20
C ASN A 146 7.45 19.19 -8.35
N PRO A 147 7.44 20.52 -8.45
CA PRO A 147 6.56 21.25 -9.38
C PRO A 147 6.80 20.94 -10.86
N THR A 148 8.00 20.53 -11.23
CA THR A 148 8.39 20.24 -12.63
C THR A 148 8.28 18.77 -13.01
N LEU A 149 7.91 17.92 -12.06
CA LEU A 149 7.76 16.48 -12.26
C LEU A 149 6.42 16.17 -12.94
N HIS A 150 6.43 15.25 -13.90
CA HIS A 150 5.26 14.58 -14.45
C HIS A 150 5.29 13.11 -14.03
N ALA A 151 4.16 12.56 -13.66
CA ALA A 151 4.08 11.18 -13.23
C ALA A 151 3.10 10.37 -14.09
N THR A 152 3.40 9.11 -14.25
CA THR A 152 2.50 8.12 -14.84
C THR A 152 2.24 7.03 -13.80
N VAL A 153 0.98 6.71 -13.55
CA VAL A 153 0.60 5.54 -12.75
C VAL A 153 0.26 4.40 -13.70
N MET A 154 0.89 3.25 -13.52
CA MET A 154 0.54 2.04 -14.24
C MET A 154 -0.01 1.00 -13.28
N ASP A 155 -1.26 0.59 -13.51
CA ASP A 155 -1.94 -0.45 -12.73
C ASP A 155 -3.13 -1.02 -13.50
N ARG A 156 -3.86 -1.95 -12.90
CA ARG A 156 -5.11 -2.49 -13.44
C ARG A 156 -6.20 -1.40 -13.51
N PRO A 157 -7.12 -1.46 -14.49
CA PRO A 157 -8.11 -0.39 -14.72
C PRO A 157 -8.89 0.04 -13.47
N ALA A 158 -9.39 -0.92 -12.66
CA ALA A 158 -10.17 -0.60 -11.47
C ALA A 158 -9.39 0.19 -10.38
N ALA A 159 -8.08 -0.01 -10.28
CA ALA A 159 -7.23 0.79 -9.40
C ALA A 159 -7.03 2.21 -9.95
N LEU A 160 -6.87 2.33 -11.26
CA LEU A 160 -6.72 3.62 -11.94
C LEU A 160 -7.97 4.50 -11.85
N ASP A 161 -9.16 3.92 -11.68
CA ASP A 161 -10.38 4.71 -11.45
C ASP A 161 -10.29 5.50 -10.15
N VAL A 162 -9.78 4.89 -9.08
CA VAL A 162 -9.53 5.58 -7.81
C VAL A 162 -8.42 6.64 -7.97
N ALA A 163 -7.37 6.33 -8.72
CA ALA A 163 -6.30 7.29 -8.99
C ALA A 163 -6.80 8.54 -9.72
N ARG A 164 -7.72 8.40 -10.68
CA ARG A 164 -8.35 9.54 -11.37
C ARG A 164 -9.17 10.40 -10.41
N MET A 165 -10.01 9.77 -9.58
CA MET A 165 -10.82 10.49 -8.59
C MET A 165 -9.97 11.31 -7.61
N LEU A 166 -8.85 10.77 -7.16
CA LEU A 166 -7.92 11.47 -6.27
C LEU A 166 -7.18 12.60 -7.00
N ALA A 167 -6.80 12.40 -8.25
CA ALA A 167 -6.15 13.43 -9.06
C ALA A 167 -7.07 14.62 -9.34
N GLU A 168 -8.35 14.39 -9.60
CA GLU A 168 -9.37 15.44 -9.80
C GLU A 168 -9.52 16.35 -8.57
N GLN A 169 -9.30 15.79 -7.37
CA GLN A 169 -9.34 16.54 -6.11
C GLN A 169 -8.04 17.29 -5.80
N SER A 170 -7.00 17.14 -6.64
CA SER A 170 -5.68 17.73 -6.41
C SER A 170 -5.36 18.83 -7.40
N SER A 171 -4.67 19.90 -6.96
CA SER A 171 -4.22 21.01 -7.83
C SER A 171 -3.10 20.63 -8.82
N PHE A 172 -2.52 19.43 -8.69
CA PHE A 172 -1.41 18.92 -9.52
C PHE A 172 -1.79 17.69 -10.35
N GLY A 173 -3.07 17.29 -10.33
CA GLY A 173 -3.56 16.11 -11.06
C GLY A 173 -3.39 16.19 -12.58
N THR A 174 -3.31 17.39 -13.18
CA THR A 174 -3.03 17.59 -14.60
C THR A 174 -1.63 17.11 -15.04
N ARG A 175 -0.72 16.90 -14.08
CA ARG A 175 0.62 16.34 -14.32
C ARG A 175 0.68 14.82 -14.11
N LEU A 176 -0.47 14.16 -13.85
CA LEU A 176 -0.61 12.72 -13.68
C LEU A 176 -1.25 12.12 -14.92
N THR A 177 -0.63 11.07 -15.45
CA THR A 177 -1.14 10.25 -16.55
C THR A 177 -1.29 8.80 -16.12
N TYR A 178 -1.96 7.98 -16.94
CA TYR A 178 -2.33 6.62 -16.56
C TYR A 178 -2.02 5.63 -17.68
N GLN A 179 -1.52 4.46 -17.32
CA GLN A 179 -1.39 3.31 -18.21
C GLN A 179 -2.10 2.11 -17.58
N GLY A 180 -3.14 1.61 -18.25
CA GLY A 180 -3.87 0.43 -17.81
C GLY A 180 -3.22 -0.85 -18.31
N GLY A 181 -3.08 -1.85 -17.43
CA GLY A 181 -2.63 -3.19 -17.80
C GLY A 181 -1.83 -3.90 -16.72
N ASP A 182 -1.60 -5.18 -16.96
CA ASP A 182 -0.67 -5.97 -16.15
C ASP A 182 0.76 -5.73 -16.63
N PHE A 183 1.56 -5.02 -15.86
CA PHE A 183 2.95 -4.68 -16.22
C PHE A 183 3.90 -5.88 -16.32
N LEU A 184 3.52 -7.07 -15.81
CA LEU A 184 4.28 -8.29 -16.04
C LEU A 184 4.22 -8.71 -17.52
N THR A 185 3.05 -8.58 -18.14
CA THR A 185 2.78 -9.01 -19.52
C THR A 185 2.71 -7.84 -20.51
N ALA A 186 2.07 -6.74 -20.13
CA ALA A 186 1.86 -5.58 -20.98
C ALA A 186 3.18 -4.82 -21.28
N ARG A 187 3.18 -4.10 -22.40
CA ARG A 187 4.24 -3.12 -22.72
C ARG A 187 4.06 -1.87 -21.84
N ILE A 188 5.16 -1.41 -21.26
CA ILE A 188 5.21 -0.12 -20.56
C ILE A 188 5.62 0.94 -21.59
N ALA A 189 4.78 1.95 -21.79
CA ALA A 189 5.05 3.02 -22.75
C ALA A 189 5.86 4.16 -22.09
N GLY A 190 6.67 4.85 -22.92
CA GLY A 190 7.49 5.98 -22.47
C GLY A 190 8.84 5.57 -21.90
N THR A 191 9.61 6.61 -21.50
CA THR A 191 10.86 6.48 -20.74
C THR A 191 10.84 7.44 -19.55
N TYR A 192 11.57 7.08 -18.51
CA TYR A 192 11.43 7.73 -17.20
C TYR A 192 12.79 7.97 -16.54
N ASP A 193 12.90 9.08 -15.84
CA ASP A 193 14.06 9.38 -14.99
C ASP A 193 14.01 8.57 -13.69
N VAL A 194 12.79 8.31 -13.20
CA VAL A 194 12.54 7.53 -11.98
C VAL A 194 11.44 6.52 -12.22
N VAL A 195 11.68 5.28 -11.81
CA VAL A 195 10.63 4.28 -11.61
C VAL A 195 10.47 4.06 -10.11
N TRP A 196 9.27 4.30 -9.59
CA TRP A 196 8.86 3.99 -8.24
C TRP A 196 8.15 2.64 -8.25
N TYR A 197 8.63 1.69 -7.46
CA TYR A 197 8.13 0.30 -7.38
C TYR A 197 7.88 -0.02 -5.91
N SER A 198 6.66 0.23 -5.44
CA SER A 198 6.33 0.23 -4.01
C SER A 198 5.22 -0.75 -3.68
N ASN A 199 5.47 -1.59 -2.68
CA ASN A 199 4.50 -2.59 -2.19
C ASN A 199 3.98 -3.52 -3.30
N VAL A 200 4.86 -3.95 -4.18
CA VAL A 200 4.55 -4.79 -5.35
C VAL A 200 5.51 -5.95 -5.48
N LEU A 201 6.78 -5.77 -5.07
CA LEU A 201 7.83 -6.77 -5.20
C LEU A 201 7.43 -8.09 -4.52
N HIS A 202 6.79 -8.00 -3.36
CA HIS A 202 6.33 -9.14 -2.57
C HIS A 202 5.22 -9.97 -3.24
N ILE A 203 4.53 -9.45 -4.26
CA ILE A 203 3.45 -10.17 -4.96
C ILE A 203 4.01 -11.23 -5.93
N TYR A 204 5.21 -11.01 -6.43
CA TYR A 204 5.81 -11.75 -7.53
C TYR A 204 6.94 -12.68 -7.08
N SER A 205 7.13 -13.78 -7.82
CA SER A 205 8.27 -14.67 -7.61
C SER A 205 9.61 -13.98 -7.92
N PRO A 206 10.75 -14.52 -7.46
CA PRO A 206 12.08 -14.03 -7.83
C PRO A 206 12.30 -13.95 -9.36
N ALA A 207 11.79 -14.94 -10.09
CA ALA A 207 11.91 -15.00 -11.55
C ALA A 207 11.08 -13.90 -12.24
N ASP A 208 9.89 -13.60 -11.71
CA ASP A 208 9.02 -12.57 -12.26
C ASP A 208 9.54 -11.18 -11.91
N ASN A 209 10.05 -10.96 -10.69
CA ASN A 209 10.73 -9.73 -10.32
C ASN A 209 11.94 -9.46 -11.22
N LEU A 210 12.73 -10.47 -11.53
CA LEU A 210 13.85 -10.32 -12.49
C LEU A 210 13.36 -9.92 -13.90
N LYS A 211 12.23 -10.47 -14.37
CA LYS A 211 11.62 -10.05 -15.65
C LYS A 211 11.16 -8.58 -15.59
N ILE A 212 10.51 -8.18 -14.49
CA ILE A 212 10.06 -6.80 -14.26
C ILE A 212 11.27 -5.85 -14.26
N PHE A 213 12.36 -6.17 -13.54
CA PHE A 213 13.57 -5.33 -13.51
C PHE A 213 14.22 -5.20 -14.88
N LYS A 214 14.22 -6.25 -15.70
CA LYS A 214 14.67 -6.17 -17.10
C LYS A 214 13.78 -5.28 -17.97
N LYS A 215 12.45 -5.25 -17.72
CA LYS A 215 11.54 -4.30 -18.38
C LYS A 215 11.81 -2.87 -17.91
N ILE A 216 11.95 -2.65 -16.61
CA ILE A 216 12.28 -1.34 -16.03
C ILE A 216 13.58 -0.78 -16.62
N LYS A 217 14.62 -1.61 -16.75
CA LYS A 217 15.88 -1.21 -17.38
C LYS A 217 15.68 -0.60 -18.77
N ARG A 218 14.74 -1.12 -19.57
CA ARG A 218 14.49 -0.67 -20.95
C ARG A 218 13.75 0.66 -21.06
N ILE A 219 13.08 1.04 -19.99
CA ILE A 219 12.26 2.28 -19.93
C ILE A 219 12.90 3.36 -19.05
N LEU A 220 14.04 3.08 -18.41
CA LEU A 220 14.79 4.10 -17.70
C LEU A 220 15.61 4.93 -18.68
N ASN A 221 15.60 6.24 -18.52
CA ASN A 221 16.51 7.15 -19.19
C ASN A 221 17.97 6.86 -18.76
N PRO A 222 18.99 7.15 -19.58
CA PRO A 222 20.38 7.01 -19.18
C PRO A 222 20.69 7.73 -17.86
N GLY A 223 21.21 7.01 -16.87
CA GLY A 223 21.43 7.52 -15.51
C GLY A 223 20.17 7.55 -14.63
N GLY A 224 19.03 7.19 -15.17
CA GLY A 224 17.77 7.07 -14.44
C GLY A 224 17.84 6.02 -13.32
N ARG A 225 16.89 6.05 -12.41
CA ARG A 225 16.90 5.24 -11.18
C ARG A 225 15.59 4.50 -10.93
N LEU A 226 15.75 3.28 -10.44
CA LEU A 226 14.68 2.49 -9.84
C LEU A 226 14.74 2.67 -8.32
N LEU A 227 13.61 2.98 -7.73
CA LEU A 227 13.40 3.10 -6.30
C LEU A 227 12.41 2.02 -5.87
N ILE A 228 12.84 1.09 -5.03
CA ILE A 228 12.01 0.00 -4.53
C ILE A 228 11.71 0.26 -3.06
N HIS A 229 10.43 0.34 -2.72
CA HIS A 229 9.91 0.45 -1.37
C HIS A 229 9.06 -0.79 -1.08
N ASP A 230 9.52 -1.63 -0.16
CA ASP A 230 8.81 -2.84 0.22
C ASP A 230 9.23 -3.28 1.63
N THR A 231 8.62 -4.33 2.14
CA THR A 231 9.00 -4.96 3.40
C THR A 231 10.12 -5.97 3.13
N PHE A 232 11.32 -5.71 3.69
CA PHE A 232 12.50 -6.53 3.45
C PHE A 232 12.91 -7.32 4.68
N LEU A 233 13.37 -8.56 4.45
CA LEU A 233 14.13 -9.32 5.44
C LEU A 233 15.54 -8.69 5.59
N GLN A 234 15.98 -8.48 6.83
CA GLN A 234 17.16 -7.69 7.14
C GLN A 234 18.35 -8.53 7.62
N ASP A 235 18.08 -9.70 8.21
CA ASP A 235 19.13 -10.58 8.74
C ASP A 235 19.44 -11.75 7.80
N SER A 236 20.63 -12.33 7.98
CA SER A 236 21.08 -13.47 7.19
C SER A 236 20.32 -14.77 7.51
N LYS A 237 19.57 -14.81 8.60
CA LYS A 237 18.75 -15.97 9.03
C LYS A 237 17.30 -15.82 8.54
N GLU A 238 16.94 -14.70 7.93
CA GLU A 238 15.59 -14.39 7.47
C GLU A 238 14.53 -14.40 8.59
N LEU A 239 14.93 -14.08 9.82
CA LEU A 239 14.05 -14.05 11.00
C LEU A 239 13.66 -12.63 11.42
N GLN A 240 14.27 -11.60 10.84
CA GLN A 240 14.04 -10.22 11.20
C GLN A 240 13.76 -9.35 9.94
N PRO A 241 12.88 -8.36 10.07
CA PRO A 241 12.01 -8.10 11.21
C PRO A 241 10.84 -9.09 11.28
N LEU A 242 10.22 -9.24 12.45
CA LEU A 242 9.05 -10.10 12.65
C LEU A 242 7.92 -9.77 11.67
N GLU A 243 7.69 -8.48 11.43
CA GLU A 243 6.63 -7.98 10.54
C GLU A 243 6.81 -8.49 9.11
N ALA A 244 8.05 -8.60 8.62
CA ALA A 244 8.32 -9.15 7.29
C ALA A 244 7.93 -10.63 7.20
N ASN A 245 8.20 -11.40 8.26
CA ASN A 245 7.83 -12.81 8.31
C ASN A 245 6.31 -13.01 8.42
N LEU A 246 5.62 -12.21 9.24
CA LEU A 246 4.16 -12.23 9.31
C LEU A 246 3.53 -11.81 7.97
N PHE A 247 4.14 -10.85 7.28
CA PHE A 247 3.68 -10.43 5.97
C PHE A 247 3.87 -11.51 4.90
N ALA A 248 4.92 -12.34 4.99
CA ALA A 248 5.10 -13.50 4.12
C ALA A 248 3.96 -14.51 4.26
N VAL A 249 3.42 -14.71 5.48
CA VAL A 249 2.21 -15.55 5.68
C VAL A 249 1.00 -14.95 4.95
N SER A 250 0.85 -13.63 4.95
CA SER A 250 -0.20 -12.97 4.16
C SER A 250 0.01 -13.20 2.66
N MET A 251 1.26 -13.15 2.19
CA MET A 251 1.55 -13.43 0.76
C MET A 251 1.22 -14.86 0.36
N LEU A 252 1.43 -15.83 1.24
CA LEU A 252 1.02 -17.22 1.01
C LEU A 252 -0.51 -17.36 0.90
N LEU A 253 -1.27 -16.55 1.65
CA LEU A 253 -2.74 -16.55 1.59
C LEU A 253 -3.29 -15.85 0.34
N TYR A 254 -2.63 -14.80 -0.16
CA TYR A 254 -3.21 -13.89 -1.15
C TYR A 254 -2.56 -13.94 -2.52
N THR A 255 -1.40 -14.57 -2.65
CA THR A 255 -0.65 -14.60 -3.91
C THR A 255 -0.21 -16.02 -4.25
N GLU A 256 -0.15 -16.33 -5.55
CA GLU A 256 0.31 -17.66 -5.99
C GLU A 256 1.79 -17.91 -5.71
N ARG A 257 2.62 -16.87 -5.75
CA ARG A 257 4.09 -16.98 -5.75
C ARG A 257 4.80 -15.88 -4.95
N GLY A 258 4.04 -15.02 -4.28
CA GLY A 258 4.61 -13.92 -3.51
C GLY A 258 5.29 -14.37 -2.24
N ASN A 259 6.19 -13.54 -1.76
CA ASN A 259 6.94 -13.74 -0.52
C ASN A 259 7.56 -12.40 -0.07
N THR A 260 8.14 -12.35 1.10
CA THR A 260 9.09 -11.30 1.48
C THR A 260 10.51 -11.72 1.12
N TYR A 261 11.34 -10.77 0.75
CA TYR A 261 12.69 -11.03 0.22
C TYR A 261 13.74 -10.22 0.96
N SER A 262 14.97 -10.75 1.01
CA SER A 262 16.07 -10.03 1.63
C SER A 262 16.59 -8.91 0.69
N VAL A 263 17.15 -7.87 1.29
CA VAL A 263 17.86 -6.82 0.55
C VAL A 263 18.95 -7.41 -0.34
N ARG A 264 19.64 -8.48 0.12
CA ARG A 264 20.67 -9.18 -0.64
C ARG A 264 20.12 -9.78 -1.92
N ASP A 265 18.98 -10.50 -1.84
CA ASP A 265 18.38 -11.15 -3.00
C ASP A 265 17.92 -10.13 -4.04
N VAL A 266 17.26 -9.07 -3.59
CA VAL A 266 16.79 -7.98 -4.46
C VAL A 266 17.98 -7.32 -5.18
N ARG A 267 19.09 -7.06 -4.48
CA ARG A 267 20.29 -6.50 -5.08
C ARG A 267 20.94 -7.43 -6.11
N GLU A 268 20.92 -8.73 -5.86
CA GLU A 268 21.39 -9.73 -6.84
C GLU A 268 20.52 -9.70 -8.11
N TRP A 269 19.19 -9.66 -7.98
CA TRP A 269 18.30 -9.59 -9.14
C TRP A 269 18.48 -8.29 -9.93
N LEU A 270 18.68 -7.16 -9.24
CA LEU A 270 18.98 -5.88 -9.89
C LEU A 270 20.27 -5.95 -10.71
N GLN A 271 21.33 -6.54 -10.16
CA GLN A 271 22.59 -6.74 -10.87
C GLN A 271 22.41 -7.64 -12.10
N ARG A 272 21.69 -8.76 -11.96
CA ARG A 272 21.36 -9.69 -13.09
C ARG A 272 20.48 -9.02 -14.14
N ALA A 273 19.68 -8.04 -13.77
CA ALA A 273 18.93 -7.21 -14.71
C ALA A 273 19.80 -6.16 -15.41
N GLY A 274 21.02 -5.92 -14.93
CA GLY A 274 21.94 -4.90 -15.45
C GLY A 274 21.66 -3.49 -14.91
N LEU A 275 21.07 -3.41 -13.75
CA LEU A 275 20.96 -2.19 -12.94
C LEU A 275 22.13 -2.17 -11.95
N ILE A 276 22.81 -1.03 -11.86
CA ILE A 276 24.06 -0.89 -11.11
C ILE A 276 23.89 0.04 -9.91
N ARG A 277 24.96 0.12 -9.08
CA ARG A 277 25.03 1.02 -7.91
C ARG A 277 23.83 0.88 -6.97
N SER A 278 23.40 -0.39 -6.74
CA SER A 278 22.33 -0.63 -5.79
C SER A 278 22.77 -0.28 -4.36
N ARG A 279 21.98 0.52 -3.67
CA ARG A 279 22.21 0.93 -2.27
C ARG A 279 20.90 1.00 -1.51
N VAL A 280 20.97 0.79 -0.21
CA VAL A 280 19.87 1.04 0.70
C VAL A 280 19.87 2.52 1.09
N LEU A 281 18.73 3.16 0.95
CA LEU A 281 18.48 4.49 1.47
C LEU A 281 17.68 4.34 2.76
N HIS A 282 18.17 4.95 3.83
CA HIS A 282 17.47 5.01 5.11
C HIS A 282 16.84 6.40 5.23
N LEU A 283 15.52 6.45 5.12
CA LEU A 283 14.76 7.65 5.39
C LEU A 283 14.42 7.72 6.89
N LYS A 284 14.25 8.91 7.42
CA LYS A 284 13.81 9.07 8.82
C LYS A 284 12.40 8.49 8.92
N LYS A 285 12.24 7.54 9.84
CA LYS A 285 10.95 6.94 10.14
C LYS A 285 10.08 8.02 10.82
N GLY A 286 8.90 8.24 10.27
CA GLY A 286 7.86 9.04 10.90
C GLY A 286 7.00 8.20 11.86
N THR A 287 5.74 8.58 12.02
CA THR A 287 4.79 7.84 12.86
C THR A 287 4.03 6.75 12.10
N GLY A 288 4.34 6.53 10.82
CA GLY A 288 3.70 5.52 9.96
C GLY A 288 4.28 4.11 10.12
N ASP A 289 3.56 3.11 9.59
CA ASP A 289 3.89 1.68 9.68
C ASP A 289 4.95 1.21 8.67
N TRP A 290 5.84 2.06 8.21
CA TRP A 290 6.87 1.67 7.27
C TRP A 290 8.25 1.66 7.92
N ASP A 291 9.15 0.79 7.45
CA ASP A 291 10.47 0.58 8.06
C ASP A 291 11.51 1.65 7.68
N GLY A 292 11.17 2.58 6.77
CA GLY A 292 12.07 3.65 6.33
C GLY A 292 13.13 3.20 5.33
N GLN A 293 13.09 1.97 4.83
CA GLN A 293 14.09 1.44 3.91
C GLN A 293 13.62 1.49 2.47
N LEU A 294 14.50 1.99 1.60
CA LEU A 294 14.35 1.93 0.15
C LEU A 294 15.59 1.30 -0.47
N ILE A 295 15.42 0.59 -1.57
CA ILE A 295 16.53 0.17 -2.42
C ILE A 295 16.56 1.09 -3.65
N GLU A 296 17.66 1.82 -3.85
CA GLU A 296 17.93 2.57 -5.09
C GLU A 296 18.86 1.74 -5.98
N ALA A 297 18.56 1.64 -7.27
CA ALA A 297 19.47 1.14 -8.29
C ALA A 297 19.42 2.06 -9.52
N ARG A 298 20.47 2.10 -10.34
CA ARG A 298 20.58 3.03 -11.47
C ARG A 298 20.87 2.31 -12.79
N LEU A 299 20.33 2.89 -13.86
CA LEU A 299 20.79 2.58 -15.20
C LEU A 299 22.16 3.27 -15.43
N PRO A 300 23.17 2.59 -16.01
CA PRO A 300 24.39 3.24 -16.44
C PRO A 300 24.11 4.47 -17.31
N ARG A 301 24.91 5.53 -17.17
CA ARG A 301 24.95 6.60 -18.18
C ARG A 301 25.54 6.00 -19.46
N SER A 302 24.96 6.31 -20.59
CA SER A 302 25.62 6.04 -21.88
C SER A 302 26.94 6.82 -21.86
N GLY A 303 28.05 6.13 -22.02
CA GLY A 303 29.37 6.74 -22.15
C GLY A 303 29.47 7.60 -23.41
#